data_6b105007c98bc16918867ddff4309c41
#
_entry.id   6b105007c98bc16918867ddff4309c41
#
_cell.length_a   1.000
_cell.length_b   1.000
_cell.length_c   1.000
_cell.angle_alpha   90.00
_cell.angle_beta   90.00
_cell.angle_gamma   90.00
#
_symmetry.space_group_name_H-M   'P 1'
#
loop_
_entity.id
_entity.type
_entity.pdbx_description
1 polymer ?
#
loop_
_entity_poly.entity_id
_entity_poly.type
_entity_poly.pdbx_seq_one_letter_code
_entity_poly.pdbx_strand_id
1 'polypeptide(L)'
;FSHPDKLTIMIVAAGEMNSLVAKHLAEMGVGKIIICNRTRERADILAQEIAHRVEVEIIDFDQLAENLHRADVISSCTGSLHQVIHYPDIKAALKKRRYQQMLLVDLAVPRDIDAKVESLDGVYLYGVDDLQSVIEENLAQRRQAAVEAEIMVNQLATELMTQQKVKQAGATIHAYRDHGETLRQEELSLAMQRI
;
A
#
# COMPACT_ATOMS: atom_id res chain seq x y z
N PHE A 1 -4.83 6.22 8.51
CA PHE A 1 -4.32 5.21 9.47
C PHE A 1 -2.81 5.07 9.29
N SER A 2 -2.03 5.69 10.20
CA SER A 2 -0.56 5.74 10.07
C SER A 2 0.15 4.48 10.58
N HIS A 3 -0.55 3.61 11.32
CA HIS A 3 0.01 2.42 11.96
C HIS A 3 -0.88 1.20 11.75
N PRO A 4 -0.69 0.44 10.65
CA PRO A 4 -1.48 -0.76 10.36
C PRO A 4 -1.41 -1.80 11.50
N ASP A 5 -0.26 -1.93 12.12
CA ASP A 5 0.02 -2.83 13.24
C ASP A 5 -0.86 -2.64 14.49
N LYS A 6 -1.54 -1.50 14.59
CA LYS A 6 -2.45 -1.18 15.70
C LYS A 6 -3.92 -1.30 15.33
N LEU A 7 -4.22 -1.53 14.04
CA LEU A 7 -5.61 -1.59 13.57
C LEU A 7 -6.24 -2.94 13.86
N THR A 8 -7.49 -2.88 14.28
CA THR A 8 -8.39 -4.04 14.34
C THR A 8 -9.36 -3.98 13.16
N ILE A 9 -9.32 -5.00 12.34
CA ILE A 9 -10.18 -5.12 11.15
C ILE A 9 -11.27 -6.15 11.45
N MET A 10 -12.51 -5.85 11.08
CA MET A 10 -13.60 -6.82 11.12
C MET A 10 -13.99 -7.21 9.69
N ILE A 11 -14.00 -8.50 9.43
CA ILE A 11 -14.43 -9.10 8.17
C ILE A 11 -15.80 -9.71 8.38
N VAL A 12 -16.83 -9.12 7.77
CA VAL A 12 -18.22 -9.59 7.84
C VAL A 12 -18.53 -10.42 6.61
N ALA A 13 -18.72 -11.69 6.82
CA ALA A 13 -18.78 -12.79 5.86
C ALA A 13 -17.42 -13.18 5.24
N ALA A 14 -17.07 -14.46 5.42
CA ALA A 14 -15.88 -15.10 4.85
C ALA A 14 -16.18 -15.69 3.45
N GLY A 15 -16.71 -14.85 2.56
CA GLY A 15 -16.86 -15.15 1.14
C GLY A 15 -15.55 -14.94 0.38
N GLU A 16 -15.53 -15.24 -0.91
CA GLU A 16 -14.34 -15.17 -1.76
C GLU A 16 -13.68 -13.76 -1.73
N MET A 17 -14.49 -12.70 -1.93
CA MET A 17 -14.00 -11.33 -1.93
C MET A 17 -13.39 -10.92 -0.57
N ASN A 18 -14.12 -11.12 0.50
CA ASN A 18 -13.64 -10.77 1.84
C ASN A 18 -12.46 -11.64 2.30
N SER A 19 -12.33 -12.87 1.80
CA SER A 19 -11.15 -13.70 2.03
C SER A 19 -9.91 -13.11 1.37
N LEU A 20 -10.02 -12.56 0.16
CA LEU A 20 -8.93 -11.85 -0.51
C LEU A 20 -8.54 -10.57 0.26
N VAL A 21 -9.54 -9.79 0.69
CA VAL A 21 -9.31 -8.59 1.51
C VAL A 21 -8.57 -8.94 2.81
N ALA A 22 -9.02 -9.97 3.53
CA ALA A 22 -8.39 -10.39 4.79
C ALA A 22 -6.93 -10.84 4.60
N LYS A 23 -6.65 -11.62 3.55
CA LYS A 23 -5.29 -12.06 3.19
C LYS A 23 -4.38 -10.87 2.91
N HIS A 24 -4.85 -9.92 2.10
CA HIS A 24 -4.08 -8.73 1.74
C HIS A 24 -3.80 -7.85 2.97
N LEU A 25 -4.80 -7.63 3.83
CA LEU A 25 -4.62 -6.88 5.07
C LEU A 25 -3.65 -7.57 6.04
N ALA A 26 -3.69 -8.90 6.13
CA ALA A 26 -2.72 -9.68 6.91
C ALA A 26 -1.28 -9.51 6.36
N GLU A 27 -1.11 -9.46 5.02
CA GLU A 27 0.17 -9.17 4.37
C GLU A 27 0.68 -7.75 4.64
N MET A 28 -0.22 -6.79 4.77
CA MET A 28 0.11 -5.41 5.14
C MET A 28 0.49 -5.24 6.62
N GLY A 29 0.37 -6.28 7.44
CA GLY A 29 0.78 -6.28 8.84
C GLY A 29 -0.21 -5.58 9.77
N VAL A 30 -1.52 -5.73 9.54
CA VAL A 30 -2.55 -5.24 10.49
C VAL A 30 -2.44 -5.98 11.83
N GLY A 31 -2.83 -5.33 12.93
CA GLY A 31 -2.66 -5.88 14.28
C GLY A 31 -3.57 -7.05 14.57
N LYS A 32 -4.85 -6.98 14.19
CA LYS A 32 -5.86 -8.01 14.48
C LYS A 32 -6.94 -8.06 13.41
N ILE A 33 -7.40 -9.28 13.09
CA ILE A 33 -8.56 -9.51 12.24
C ILE A 33 -9.63 -10.27 13.03
N ILE A 34 -10.84 -9.70 13.11
CA ILE A 34 -12.03 -10.35 13.66
C ILE A 34 -12.86 -10.84 12.47
N ILE A 35 -13.09 -12.15 12.39
CA ILE A 35 -13.90 -12.74 11.33
C ILE A 35 -15.29 -13.02 11.91
N CYS A 36 -16.30 -12.38 11.33
CA CYS A 36 -17.71 -12.58 11.66
C CYS A 36 -18.38 -13.30 10.50
N ASN A 37 -18.81 -14.56 10.70
CA ASN A 37 -19.43 -15.34 9.64
C ASN A 37 -20.57 -16.21 10.17
N ARG A 38 -21.61 -16.40 9.36
CA ARG A 38 -22.74 -17.27 9.70
C ARG A 38 -22.34 -18.74 9.77
N THR A 39 -21.43 -19.16 8.89
CA THR A 39 -20.93 -20.54 8.80
C THR A 39 -19.54 -20.59 9.44
N ARG A 40 -19.43 -21.26 10.58
CA ARG A 40 -18.21 -21.33 11.37
C ARG A 40 -17.05 -21.93 10.60
N GLU A 41 -17.28 -23.00 9.84
CA GLU A 41 -16.26 -23.72 9.06
C GLU A 41 -15.57 -22.82 8.05
N ARG A 42 -16.30 -21.88 7.41
CA ARG A 42 -15.69 -20.92 6.48
C ARG A 42 -14.80 -19.92 7.20
N ALA A 43 -15.22 -19.48 8.37
CA ALA A 43 -14.39 -18.60 9.20
C ALA A 43 -13.13 -19.30 9.68
N ASP A 44 -13.22 -20.57 10.07
CA ASP A 44 -12.07 -21.38 10.51
C ASP A 44 -11.05 -21.59 9.39
N ILE A 45 -11.51 -21.86 8.16
CA ILE A 45 -10.63 -21.99 6.99
C ILE A 45 -9.86 -20.69 6.75
N LEU A 46 -10.57 -19.55 6.69
CA LEU A 46 -9.91 -18.25 6.49
C LEU A 46 -8.95 -17.93 7.63
N ALA A 47 -9.35 -18.18 8.88
CA ALA A 47 -8.49 -17.97 10.04
C ALA A 47 -7.19 -18.77 9.95
N GLN A 48 -7.24 -20.05 9.58
CA GLN A 48 -6.06 -20.91 9.41
C GLN A 48 -5.11 -20.36 8.33
N GLU A 49 -5.64 -19.82 7.25
CA GLU A 49 -4.85 -19.28 6.15
C GLU A 49 -4.05 -18.02 6.55
N ILE A 50 -4.56 -17.21 7.48
CA ILE A 50 -3.94 -15.92 7.84
C ILE A 50 -3.33 -15.87 9.24
N ALA A 51 -3.63 -16.83 10.12
CA ALA A 51 -3.18 -16.84 11.54
C ALA A 51 -1.66 -16.83 11.71
N HIS A 52 -0.89 -17.22 10.69
CA HIS A 52 0.56 -17.17 10.74
C HIS A 52 1.15 -15.75 10.56
N ARG A 53 0.30 -14.75 10.20
CA ARG A 53 0.69 -13.36 9.93
C ARG A 53 0.05 -12.34 10.84
N VAL A 54 -1.13 -12.64 11.38
CA VAL A 54 -1.96 -11.69 12.13
C VAL A 54 -2.71 -12.41 13.24
N GLU A 55 -3.00 -11.70 14.33
CA GLU A 55 -3.89 -12.20 15.37
C GLU A 55 -5.32 -12.32 14.81
N VAL A 56 -5.93 -13.50 14.94
CA VAL A 56 -7.27 -13.78 14.43
C VAL A 56 -8.21 -14.17 15.54
N GLU A 57 -9.41 -13.58 15.50
CA GLU A 57 -10.53 -13.95 16.36
C GLU A 57 -11.75 -14.24 15.50
N ILE A 58 -12.53 -15.23 15.85
CA ILE A 58 -13.78 -15.57 15.16
C ILE A 58 -14.94 -15.33 16.10
N ILE A 59 -15.93 -14.60 15.62
CA ILE A 59 -17.19 -14.37 16.34
C ILE A 59 -18.38 -14.89 15.51
N ASP A 60 -19.45 -15.26 16.18
CA ASP A 60 -20.68 -15.68 15.54
C ASP A 60 -21.44 -14.46 14.97
N PHE A 61 -22.23 -14.69 13.94
CA PHE A 61 -22.89 -13.61 13.21
C PHE A 61 -23.92 -12.85 14.03
N ASP A 62 -24.57 -13.49 14.98
CA ASP A 62 -25.51 -12.87 15.94
C ASP A 62 -24.83 -11.92 16.94
N GLN A 63 -23.53 -12.07 17.13
CA GLN A 63 -22.71 -11.19 17.96
C GLN A 63 -22.16 -9.96 17.22
N LEU A 64 -22.46 -9.80 15.92
CA LEU A 64 -21.94 -8.74 15.07
C LEU A 64 -22.16 -7.36 15.69
N ALA A 65 -23.42 -7.00 15.97
CA ALA A 65 -23.80 -5.67 16.48
C ALA A 65 -23.10 -5.30 17.79
N GLU A 66 -22.90 -6.28 18.70
CA GLU A 66 -22.24 -6.06 19.97
C GLU A 66 -20.75 -5.82 19.85
N ASN A 67 -20.11 -6.35 18.79
CA ASN A 67 -18.67 -6.31 18.56
C ASN A 67 -18.20 -5.24 17.58
N LEU A 68 -19.08 -4.55 16.85
CA LEU A 68 -18.72 -3.49 15.88
C LEU A 68 -17.77 -2.44 16.47
N HIS A 69 -17.94 -2.13 17.77
CA HIS A 69 -17.12 -1.12 18.45
C HIS A 69 -15.65 -1.48 18.58
N ARG A 70 -15.26 -2.73 18.34
CA ARG A 70 -13.88 -3.24 18.47
C ARG A 70 -13.05 -3.02 17.22
N ALA A 71 -13.71 -2.76 16.08
CA ALA A 71 -13.05 -2.64 14.79
C ALA A 71 -12.82 -1.18 14.39
N ASP A 72 -11.64 -0.87 13.87
CA ASP A 72 -11.30 0.40 13.25
C ASP A 72 -11.75 0.43 11.79
N VAL A 73 -11.68 -0.73 11.15
CA VAL A 73 -12.14 -0.93 9.77
C VAL A 73 -13.08 -2.14 9.74
N ILE A 74 -14.20 -2.00 9.04
CA ILE A 74 -15.16 -3.08 8.82
C ILE A 74 -15.31 -3.29 7.32
N SER A 75 -15.05 -4.50 6.83
CA SER A 75 -15.32 -4.90 5.45
C SER A 75 -16.50 -5.87 5.45
N SER A 76 -17.57 -5.52 4.75
CA SER A 76 -18.78 -6.35 4.61
C SER A 76 -18.97 -6.77 3.16
N CYS A 77 -19.23 -8.06 2.94
CA CYS A 77 -19.54 -8.62 1.65
C CYS A 77 -20.39 -9.89 1.83
N THR A 78 -21.66 -9.72 2.22
CA THR A 78 -22.57 -10.84 2.42
C THR A 78 -23.40 -11.10 1.16
N GLY A 79 -24.03 -12.26 1.09
CA GLY A 79 -25.05 -12.55 0.08
C GLY A 79 -26.47 -12.23 0.58
N SER A 80 -26.62 -11.34 1.55
CA SER A 80 -27.91 -10.95 2.10
C SER A 80 -28.68 -10.04 1.15
N LEU A 81 -29.97 -10.22 1.06
CA LEU A 81 -30.87 -9.30 0.34
C LEU A 81 -31.25 -8.08 1.20
N HIS A 82 -30.88 -8.08 2.47
CA HIS A 82 -31.20 -7.04 3.44
C HIS A 82 -29.93 -6.58 4.12
N GLN A 83 -29.95 -5.35 4.58
CA GLN A 83 -28.87 -4.78 5.40
C GLN A 83 -28.60 -5.66 6.63
N VAL A 84 -27.34 -5.82 6.97
CA VAL A 84 -26.88 -6.60 8.13
C VAL A 84 -26.21 -5.72 9.18
N ILE A 85 -25.82 -4.49 8.80
CA ILE A 85 -25.28 -3.47 9.71
C ILE A 85 -26.19 -2.23 9.62
N HIS A 86 -26.82 -1.91 10.73
CA HIS A 86 -27.82 -0.85 10.78
C HIS A 86 -27.30 0.42 11.44
N TYR A 87 -27.90 1.56 11.10
CA TYR A 87 -27.57 2.86 11.69
C TYR A 87 -27.50 2.86 13.23
N PRO A 88 -28.49 2.26 13.98
CA PRO A 88 -28.43 2.23 15.44
C PRO A 88 -27.20 1.48 15.98
N ASP A 89 -26.76 0.42 15.29
CA ASP A 89 -25.63 -0.41 15.70
C ASP A 89 -24.31 0.36 15.63
N ILE A 90 -24.09 1.05 14.51
CA ILE A 90 -22.91 1.90 14.31
C ILE A 90 -22.93 3.10 15.30
N LYS A 91 -24.09 3.72 15.52
CA LYS A 91 -24.22 4.79 16.51
C LYS A 91 -23.87 4.32 17.93
N ALA A 92 -24.31 3.11 18.31
CA ALA A 92 -23.96 2.50 19.60
C ALA A 92 -22.48 2.15 19.67
N ALA A 93 -21.92 1.61 18.60
CA ALA A 93 -20.49 1.30 18.49
C ALA A 93 -19.63 2.56 18.66
N LEU A 94 -19.93 3.65 17.97
CA LEU A 94 -19.23 4.93 18.10
C LEU A 94 -19.22 5.44 19.54
N LYS A 95 -20.35 5.37 20.24
CA LYS A 95 -20.44 5.78 21.63
C LYS A 95 -19.49 4.94 22.51
N LYS A 96 -19.45 3.62 22.33
CA LYS A 96 -18.55 2.72 23.06
C LYS A 96 -17.08 3.03 22.74
N ARG A 97 -16.77 3.44 21.50
CA ARG A 97 -15.44 3.84 21.03
C ARG A 97 -15.03 5.26 21.44
N ARG A 98 -15.84 5.98 22.18
CA ARG A 98 -15.61 7.39 22.52
C ARG A 98 -15.43 8.26 21.26
N TYR A 99 -16.20 7.97 20.21
CA TYR A 99 -16.19 8.65 18.90
C TYR A 99 -14.86 8.56 18.14
N GLN A 100 -14.07 7.52 18.39
CA GLN A 100 -12.95 7.21 17.51
C GLN A 100 -13.46 6.83 16.12
N GLN A 101 -12.78 7.30 15.11
CA GLN A 101 -13.17 7.10 13.71
C GLN A 101 -13.29 5.64 13.31
N MET A 102 -14.23 5.36 12.42
CA MET A 102 -14.49 4.05 11.84
C MET A 102 -14.54 4.14 10.33
N LEU A 103 -13.87 3.23 9.65
CA LEU A 103 -13.96 3.05 8.20
C LEU A 103 -14.82 1.83 7.91
N LEU A 104 -15.86 2.00 7.11
CA LEU A 104 -16.77 0.96 6.66
C LEU A 104 -16.62 0.79 5.16
N VAL A 105 -16.37 -0.42 4.71
CA VAL A 105 -16.23 -0.79 3.30
C VAL A 105 -17.31 -1.81 2.96
N ASP A 106 -18.28 -1.41 2.16
CA ASP A 106 -19.41 -2.24 1.74
C ASP A 106 -19.18 -2.75 0.32
N LEU A 107 -18.78 -4.00 0.22
CA LEU A 107 -18.53 -4.68 -1.06
C LEU A 107 -19.74 -5.50 -1.55
N ALA A 108 -20.88 -5.44 -0.84
CA ALA A 108 -22.06 -6.22 -1.16
C ALA A 108 -22.97 -5.51 -2.18
N VAL A 109 -23.62 -6.34 -3.00
CA VAL A 109 -24.70 -5.91 -3.90
C VAL A 109 -25.86 -6.89 -3.73
N PRO A 110 -27.01 -6.44 -3.16
CA PRO A 110 -27.31 -5.11 -2.61
C PRO A 110 -26.46 -4.78 -1.35
N ARG A 111 -26.44 -3.50 -0.95
CA ARG A 111 -25.63 -3.02 0.19
C ARG A 111 -25.98 -3.71 1.50
N ASP A 112 -24.96 -4.10 2.25
CA ASP A 112 -25.04 -4.69 3.59
C ASP A 112 -25.23 -3.64 4.68
N ILE A 113 -24.75 -2.41 4.45
CA ILE A 113 -24.67 -1.34 5.44
C ILE A 113 -25.71 -0.25 5.13
N ASP A 114 -26.45 0.18 6.16
CA ASP A 114 -27.39 1.30 6.03
C ASP A 114 -26.66 2.59 5.66
N ALA A 115 -26.98 3.17 4.50
CA ALA A 115 -26.37 4.40 4.01
C ALA A 115 -26.50 5.59 5.01
N LYS A 116 -27.50 5.57 5.89
CA LYS A 116 -27.66 6.62 6.92
C LYS A 116 -26.45 6.74 7.85
N VAL A 117 -25.59 5.73 7.94
CA VAL A 117 -24.39 5.79 8.78
C VAL A 117 -23.42 6.88 8.35
N GLU A 118 -23.44 7.29 7.07
CA GLU A 118 -22.65 8.41 6.56
C GLU A 118 -22.96 9.75 7.26
N SER A 119 -24.14 9.89 7.86
CA SER A 119 -24.50 11.07 8.64
C SER A 119 -23.88 11.13 10.04
N LEU A 120 -23.17 10.10 10.44
CA LEU A 120 -22.52 10.03 11.75
C LEU A 120 -21.09 10.60 11.66
N ASP A 121 -20.81 11.59 12.50
CA ASP A 121 -19.46 12.15 12.60
C ASP A 121 -18.44 11.07 12.99
N GLY A 122 -17.36 11.00 12.23
CA GLY A 122 -16.29 10.00 12.45
C GLY A 122 -16.54 8.64 11.81
N VAL A 123 -17.60 8.49 10.99
CA VAL A 123 -17.84 7.30 10.16
C VAL A 123 -17.57 7.64 8.71
N TYR A 124 -16.79 6.81 8.05
CA TYR A 124 -16.52 6.88 6.61
C TYR A 124 -17.04 5.60 5.96
N LEU A 125 -18.02 5.72 5.09
CA LEU A 125 -18.57 4.58 4.34
C LEU A 125 -18.14 4.67 2.89
N TYR A 126 -17.57 3.58 2.38
CA TYR A 126 -17.23 3.41 0.98
C TYR A 126 -17.93 2.18 0.42
N GLY A 127 -18.67 2.35 -0.65
CA GLY A 127 -19.24 1.27 -1.45
C GLY A 127 -18.32 0.89 -2.61
N VAL A 128 -18.75 -0.09 -3.40
CA VAL A 128 -17.99 -0.56 -4.58
C VAL A 128 -17.75 0.58 -5.58
N ASP A 129 -18.78 1.42 -5.81
CA ASP A 129 -18.68 2.55 -6.75
C ASP A 129 -17.68 3.61 -6.28
N ASP A 130 -17.64 3.89 -4.98
CA ASP A 130 -16.71 4.84 -4.37
C ASP A 130 -15.27 4.36 -4.49
N LEU A 131 -15.04 3.05 -4.33
CA LEU A 131 -13.71 2.46 -4.46
C LEU A 131 -13.17 2.57 -5.88
N GLN A 132 -14.02 2.53 -6.90
CA GLN A 132 -13.60 2.69 -8.28
C GLN A 132 -12.99 4.07 -8.52
N SER A 133 -13.60 5.14 -8.02
CA SER A 133 -13.07 6.50 -8.14
C SER A 133 -11.73 6.67 -7.40
N VAL A 134 -11.60 6.08 -6.21
CA VAL A 134 -10.33 6.10 -5.44
C VAL A 134 -9.21 5.34 -6.18
N ILE A 135 -9.56 4.21 -6.83
CA ILE A 135 -8.58 3.45 -7.64
C ILE A 135 -8.10 4.27 -8.83
N GLU A 136 -9.01 4.93 -9.55
CA GLU A 136 -8.68 5.77 -10.71
C GLU A 136 -7.76 6.95 -10.31
N GLU A 137 -8.04 7.60 -9.20
CA GLU A 137 -7.23 8.69 -8.66
C GLU A 137 -5.83 8.19 -8.25
N ASN A 138 -5.73 7.06 -7.54
CA ASN A 138 -4.46 6.44 -7.17
C ASN A 138 -3.64 6.00 -8.40
N LEU A 139 -4.29 5.47 -9.44
CA LEU A 139 -3.63 5.12 -10.70
C LEU A 139 -3.09 6.34 -11.42
N ALA A 140 -3.82 7.47 -11.42
CA ALA A 140 -3.35 8.72 -11.98
C ALA A 140 -2.11 9.24 -11.23
N GLN A 141 -2.11 9.23 -9.92
CA GLN A 141 -0.96 9.62 -9.08
C GLN A 141 0.26 8.72 -9.34
N ARG A 142 0.07 7.39 -9.44
CA ARG A 142 1.16 6.45 -9.75
C ARG A 142 1.75 6.68 -11.14
N ARG A 143 0.91 6.98 -12.14
CA ARG A 143 1.37 7.34 -13.49
C ARG A 143 2.20 8.62 -13.48
N GLN A 144 1.76 9.63 -12.74
CA GLN A 144 2.52 10.88 -12.59
C GLN A 144 3.88 10.63 -11.94
N ALA A 145 3.93 9.88 -10.85
CA ALA A 145 5.18 9.52 -10.18
C ALA A 145 6.12 8.69 -11.08
N ALA A 146 5.58 7.82 -11.93
CA ALA A 146 6.37 7.06 -12.89
C ALA A 146 7.01 7.97 -13.96
N VAL A 147 6.28 8.95 -14.46
CA VAL A 147 6.83 9.96 -15.41
C VAL A 147 7.95 10.77 -14.77
N GLU A 148 7.77 11.21 -13.53
CA GLU A 148 8.82 11.95 -12.78
C GLU A 148 10.07 11.09 -12.55
N ALA A 149 9.89 9.81 -12.21
CA ALA A 149 11.00 8.87 -12.06
C ALA A 149 11.74 8.65 -13.38
N GLU A 150 11.03 8.54 -14.50
CA GLU A 150 11.63 8.38 -15.84
C GLU A 150 12.48 9.61 -16.23
N ILE A 151 11.99 10.81 -15.96
CA ILE A 151 12.75 12.06 -16.16
C ILE A 151 14.04 12.04 -15.33
N MET A 152 13.95 11.67 -14.07
CA MET A 152 15.09 11.62 -13.15
C MET A 152 16.14 10.58 -13.61
N VAL A 153 15.69 9.39 -14.03
CA VAL A 153 16.58 8.36 -14.59
C VAL A 153 17.30 8.85 -15.85
N ASN A 154 16.59 9.51 -16.77
CA ASN A 154 17.17 10.04 -17.99
C ASN A 154 18.20 11.16 -17.71
N GLN A 155 17.94 12.02 -16.72
CA GLN A 155 18.89 13.04 -16.28
C GLN A 155 20.18 12.41 -15.73
N LEU A 156 20.04 11.47 -14.78
CA LEU A 156 21.17 10.76 -14.18
C LEU A 156 21.98 9.97 -15.21
N ALA A 157 21.32 9.32 -16.16
CA ALA A 157 21.99 8.61 -17.26
C ALA A 157 22.80 9.58 -18.12
N THR A 158 22.26 10.74 -18.45
CA THR A 158 22.94 11.77 -19.25
C THR A 158 24.15 12.33 -18.50
N GLU A 159 24.03 12.59 -17.18
CA GLU A 159 25.13 13.03 -16.35
C GLU A 159 26.26 11.99 -16.28
N LEU A 160 25.90 10.71 -16.07
CA LEU A 160 26.89 9.62 -16.04
C LEU A 160 27.62 9.48 -17.38
N MET A 161 26.90 9.56 -18.51
CA MET A 161 27.52 9.52 -19.84
C MET A 161 28.49 10.70 -20.05
N THR A 162 28.13 11.88 -19.58
CA THR A 162 28.96 13.06 -19.66
C THR A 162 30.22 12.90 -18.81
N GLN A 163 30.10 12.43 -17.57
CA GLN A 163 31.24 12.14 -16.70
C GLN A 163 32.18 11.09 -17.29
N GLN A 164 31.63 10.06 -17.92
CA GLN A 164 32.42 9.02 -18.58
C GLN A 164 33.22 9.56 -19.77
N LYS A 165 32.62 10.43 -20.61
CA LYS A 165 33.31 11.13 -21.69
C LYS A 165 34.44 12.04 -21.19
N VAL A 166 34.20 12.77 -20.09
CA VAL A 166 35.23 13.61 -19.45
C VAL A 166 36.40 12.76 -18.95
N LYS A 167 36.14 11.62 -18.29
CA LYS A 167 37.21 10.69 -17.87
C LYS A 167 38.00 10.13 -19.04
N GLN A 168 37.35 9.75 -20.13
CA GLN A 168 38.03 9.27 -21.33
C GLN A 168 38.90 10.38 -21.97
N ALA A 169 38.37 11.60 -22.05
CA ALA A 169 39.14 12.75 -22.55
C ALA A 169 40.38 13.04 -21.68
N GLY A 170 40.25 12.94 -20.36
CA GLY A 170 41.35 13.07 -19.40
C GLY A 170 42.49 12.08 -19.68
N ALA A 171 42.14 10.80 -19.90
CA ALA A 171 43.13 9.76 -20.24
C ALA A 171 43.89 10.07 -21.55
N THR A 172 43.19 10.56 -22.57
CA THR A 172 43.78 10.97 -23.87
C THR A 172 44.73 12.16 -23.71
N ILE A 173 44.36 13.15 -22.90
CA ILE A 173 45.19 14.32 -22.58
C ILE A 173 46.46 13.90 -21.84
N HIS A 174 46.36 12.99 -20.87
CA HIS A 174 47.54 12.46 -20.16
C HIS A 174 48.48 11.73 -21.14
N ALA A 175 47.97 10.83 -21.96
CA ALA A 175 48.75 10.10 -22.93
C ALA A 175 49.46 11.04 -23.93
N TYR A 176 48.79 12.10 -24.35
CA TYR A 176 49.39 13.12 -25.23
C TYR A 176 50.51 13.91 -24.55
N ARG A 177 50.33 14.32 -23.27
CA ARG A 177 51.35 14.99 -22.48
C ARG A 177 52.58 14.11 -22.26
N ASP A 178 52.38 12.86 -21.87
CA ASP A 178 53.45 11.90 -21.65
C ASP A 178 54.26 11.66 -22.93
N HIS A 179 53.58 11.55 -24.06
CA HIS A 179 54.24 11.43 -25.36
C HIS A 179 55.07 12.67 -25.72
N GLY A 180 54.50 13.85 -25.46
CA GLY A 180 55.24 15.14 -25.67
C GLY A 180 56.48 15.27 -24.78
N GLU A 181 56.36 14.83 -23.52
CA GLU A 181 57.53 14.87 -22.59
C GLU A 181 58.60 13.85 -23.01
N THR A 182 58.22 12.66 -23.46
CA THR A 182 59.14 11.66 -23.99
C THR A 182 59.92 12.21 -25.18
N LEU A 183 59.23 12.79 -26.17
CA LEU A 183 59.90 13.44 -27.33
C LEU A 183 60.86 14.57 -26.91
N ARG A 184 60.44 15.40 -25.94
CA ARG A 184 61.28 16.47 -25.40
C ARG A 184 62.58 15.92 -24.78
N GLN A 185 62.49 14.82 -24.02
CA GLN A 185 63.65 14.17 -23.39
C GLN A 185 64.59 13.53 -24.43
N GLU A 186 64.03 12.90 -25.45
CA GLU A 186 64.80 12.33 -26.56
C GLU A 186 65.60 13.39 -27.31
N GLU A 187 64.96 14.49 -27.70
CA GLU A 187 65.60 15.60 -28.38
C GLU A 187 66.69 16.30 -27.52
N LEU A 188 66.44 16.48 -26.22
CA LEU A 188 67.45 17.00 -25.29
C LEU A 188 68.66 16.06 -25.19
N SER A 189 68.43 14.76 -25.10
CA SER A 189 69.51 13.76 -25.06
C SER A 189 70.38 13.78 -26.32
N LEU A 190 69.71 13.86 -27.48
CA LEU A 190 70.43 13.97 -28.79
C LEU A 190 71.25 15.28 -28.89
N ALA A 191 70.72 16.40 -28.38
CA ALA A 191 71.43 17.68 -28.40
C ALA A 191 72.66 17.66 -27.50
N MET A 192 72.56 17.04 -26.30
CA MET A 192 73.67 16.89 -25.36
C MET A 192 74.79 15.96 -25.83
N GLN A 193 74.49 15.00 -26.71
CA GLN A 193 75.50 14.13 -27.32
C GLN A 193 76.29 14.81 -28.45
N ARG A 194 75.81 15.93 -28.95
CA ARG A 194 76.45 16.68 -30.06
C ARG A 194 77.38 17.82 -29.58
N ILE A 195 77.45 18.05 -28.27
CA ILE A 195 78.36 18.98 -27.57
C ILE A 195 79.55 18.22 -27.03
#